data_39fc8c3cd598404317a2957b478eaf4a
#
_entry.id   39fc8c3cd598404317a2957b478eaf4a
#
_cell.length_a   1.000
_cell.length_b   1.000
_cell.length_c   1.000
_cell.angle_alpha   90.00
_cell.angle_beta   90.00
_cell.angle_gamma   90.00
#
_symmetry.space_group_name_H-M   'P 1'
#
loop_
_entity.id
_entity.type
_entity.pdbx_description
1 polymer ?
#
loop_
_entity_poly.entity_id
_entity_poly.type
_entity_poly.pdbx_seq_one_letter_code
_entity_poly.pdbx_strand_id
1 'polypeptide(L)'
;NIYLCPESHVKGNVTCKGGVICRGCVIEGDLIAEDGELRICDGASVHRIISTGDVYLRKDVISSEVRGNNILVMGKIQCGKLMGKNTRVVSGEY
;
A
#
# COMPACT_ATOMS: atom_id res chain seq x y z
N ASN A 1 -3.50 14.74 2.53
CA ASN A 1 -3.10 13.41 2.99
C ASN A 1 -4.28 12.70 3.63
N ILE A 2 -4.32 11.40 3.47
CA ILE A 2 -5.37 10.58 4.06
C ILE A 2 -4.80 9.83 5.28
N TYR A 3 -5.67 9.62 6.27
CA TYR A 3 -5.33 8.78 7.41
C TYR A 3 -6.53 7.88 7.68
N LEU A 4 -6.38 6.59 7.44
CA LEU A 4 -7.41 5.62 7.74
C LEU A 4 -7.10 4.97 9.08
N CYS A 5 -8.03 5.06 10.01
CA CYS A 5 -7.87 4.49 11.33
C CYS A 5 -7.76 2.96 11.26
N PRO A 6 -7.14 2.32 12.27
CA PRO A 6 -7.01 0.87 12.28
C PRO A 6 -8.34 0.17 12.04
N GLU A 7 -8.30 -0.87 11.23
CA GLU A 7 -9.43 -1.75 10.93
C GLU A 7 -10.58 -1.06 10.20
N SER A 8 -10.31 0.04 9.52
CA SER A 8 -11.30 0.69 8.66
C SER A 8 -11.58 -0.14 7.42
N HIS A 9 -12.81 -0.05 6.91
CA HIS A 9 -13.22 -0.78 5.72
C HIS A 9 -13.81 0.19 4.70
N VAL A 10 -13.23 0.21 3.52
CA VAL A 10 -13.70 1.03 2.40
C VAL A 10 -14.14 0.12 1.26
N LYS A 11 -15.37 0.24 0.82
CA LYS A 11 -15.90 -0.63 -0.24
C LYS A 11 -15.54 -0.18 -1.65
N GLY A 12 -15.18 1.06 -1.83
CA GLY A 12 -14.85 1.59 -3.14
C GLY A 12 -13.39 1.95 -3.28
N ASN A 13 -13.11 2.88 -4.18
CA ASN A 13 -11.76 3.38 -4.42
C ASN A 13 -11.45 4.56 -3.51
N VAL A 14 -10.17 4.76 -3.24
CA VAL A 14 -9.69 5.89 -2.45
C VAL A 14 -8.68 6.66 -3.29
N THR A 15 -8.88 7.97 -3.42
CA THR A 15 -7.93 8.85 -4.09
C THR A 15 -7.41 9.86 -3.08
N CYS A 16 -6.09 10.03 -3.04
CA CYS A 16 -5.46 10.92 -2.08
C CYS A 16 -4.12 11.43 -2.62
N LYS A 17 -3.48 12.31 -1.87
CA LYS A 17 -2.13 12.78 -2.21
C LYS A 17 -1.04 12.00 -1.48
N GLY A 18 -1.41 11.04 -0.69
CA GLY A 18 -0.53 10.26 0.14
C GLY A 18 -1.17 10.10 1.49
N GLY A 19 -0.50 9.42 2.39
CA GLY A 19 -1.02 9.25 3.73
C GLY A 19 -0.67 7.94 4.36
N VAL A 20 -1.44 7.58 5.37
CA VAL A 20 -1.23 6.38 6.18
C VAL A 20 -2.49 5.51 6.16
N ILE A 21 -2.31 4.27 5.79
CA ILE A 21 -3.34 3.23 5.88
C ILE A 21 -2.95 2.37 7.07
N CYS A 22 -3.69 2.49 8.15
CA CYS A 22 -3.33 1.82 9.39
C CYS A 22 -3.53 0.31 9.32
N ARG A 23 -3.09 -0.38 10.36
CA ARG A 23 -3.15 -1.84 10.42
C ARG A 23 -4.57 -2.36 10.24
N GLY A 24 -4.69 -3.48 9.57
CA GLY A 24 -5.97 -4.17 9.43
C GLY A 24 -7.00 -3.46 8.57
N CYS A 25 -6.65 -2.36 7.91
CA CYS A 25 -7.58 -1.69 7.01
C CYS A 25 -7.87 -2.54 5.79
N VAL A 26 -9.09 -2.44 5.27
CA VAL A 26 -9.48 -3.12 4.04
C VAL A 26 -10.02 -2.07 3.06
N ILE A 27 -9.41 -2.02 1.89
CA ILE A 27 -9.90 -1.21 0.78
C ILE A 27 -10.22 -2.18 -0.35
N GLU A 28 -11.50 -2.33 -0.68
CA GLU A 28 -11.93 -3.30 -1.68
C GLU A 28 -11.60 -2.86 -3.10
N GLY A 29 -11.44 -1.58 -3.32
CA GLY A 29 -11.08 -1.03 -4.62
C GLY A 29 -9.61 -0.61 -4.69
N ASP A 30 -9.34 0.38 -5.52
CA ASP A 30 -8.00 0.88 -5.76
C ASP A 30 -7.68 2.03 -4.82
N LEU A 31 -6.45 2.05 -4.33
CA LEU A 31 -5.91 3.17 -3.57
C LEU A 31 -4.98 3.93 -4.50
N ILE A 32 -5.37 5.14 -4.88
CA ILE A 32 -4.64 5.97 -5.82
C ILE A 32 -4.07 7.17 -5.09
N ALA A 33 -2.76 7.32 -5.12
CA ALA A 33 -2.08 8.44 -4.47
C ALA A 33 -1.26 9.21 -5.49
N GLU A 34 -1.44 10.53 -5.51
CA GLU A 34 -0.70 11.42 -6.39
C GLU A 34 0.17 12.38 -5.57
N ASP A 35 1.44 12.46 -5.93
CA ASP A 35 2.40 13.39 -5.34
C ASP A 35 2.62 13.21 -3.84
N GLY A 36 2.57 11.99 -3.36
CA GLY A 36 2.78 11.78 -1.94
C GLY A 36 3.33 10.42 -1.60
N GLU A 37 3.67 10.27 -0.35
CA GLU A 37 4.17 9.03 0.20
C GLU A 37 3.01 8.24 0.80
N LEU A 38 2.94 6.96 0.49
CA LEU A 38 1.96 6.06 1.09
C LEU A 38 2.65 5.13 2.08
N ARG A 39 2.07 5.01 3.26
CA ARG A 39 2.51 4.04 4.25
C ARG A 39 1.37 3.06 4.50
N ILE A 40 1.62 1.80 4.16
CA ILE A 40 0.63 0.74 4.31
C ILE A 40 1.07 -0.12 5.49
N CYS A 41 0.31 -0.07 6.56
CA CYS A 41 0.68 -0.72 7.82
C CYS A 41 0.33 -2.21 7.84
N ASP A 42 0.71 -2.87 8.92
CA ASP A 42 0.62 -4.32 9.07
C ASP A 42 -0.79 -4.86 8.79
N GLY A 43 -0.88 -5.89 7.99
CA GLY A 43 -2.14 -6.60 7.76
C GLY A 43 -3.19 -5.85 6.94
N ALA A 44 -2.86 -4.70 6.39
CA ALA A 44 -3.81 -3.99 5.53
C ALA A 44 -4.01 -4.74 4.21
N SER A 45 -5.23 -4.68 3.70
CA SER A 45 -5.59 -5.34 2.45
C SER A 45 -6.15 -4.30 1.49
N VAL A 46 -5.53 -4.17 0.32
CA VAL A 46 -5.93 -3.22 -0.71
C VAL A 46 -5.93 -3.93 -2.05
N HIS A 47 -6.99 -3.77 -2.82
CA HIS A 47 -7.06 -4.46 -4.11
C HIS A 47 -5.89 -4.06 -5.01
N ARG A 48 -5.74 -2.78 -5.31
CA ARG A 48 -4.57 -2.27 -6.04
C ARG A 48 -4.08 -0.99 -5.39
N ILE A 49 -2.78 -0.83 -5.34
CA ILE A 49 -2.15 0.39 -4.83
C ILE A 49 -1.44 1.05 -6.01
N ILE A 50 -1.83 2.26 -6.34
CA ILE A 50 -1.25 3.01 -7.46
C ILE A 50 -0.76 4.35 -6.94
N SER A 51 0.53 4.60 -7.03
CA SER A 51 1.13 5.82 -6.53
C SER A 51 2.13 6.39 -7.52
N THR A 52 2.21 7.70 -7.59
CA THR A 52 3.26 8.38 -8.35
C THR A 52 4.50 8.63 -7.50
N GLY A 53 4.41 8.43 -6.20
CA GLY A 53 5.50 8.62 -5.25
C GLY A 53 5.97 7.32 -4.62
N ASP A 54 6.43 7.42 -3.40
CA ASP A 54 6.99 6.28 -2.68
C ASP A 54 5.92 5.50 -1.93
N VAL A 55 6.08 4.19 -1.88
CA VAL A 55 5.17 3.30 -1.18
C VAL A 55 5.95 2.46 -0.18
N TYR A 56 5.51 2.47 1.06
CA TYR A 56 6.09 1.66 2.14
C TYR A 56 5.10 0.59 2.53
N LEU A 57 5.51 -0.67 2.40
CA LEU A 57 4.66 -1.82 2.70
C LEU A 57 5.22 -2.54 3.92
N ARG A 58 4.38 -2.74 4.92
CA ARG A 58 4.76 -3.47 6.10
C ARG A 58 4.32 -4.94 6.00
N LYS A 59 4.61 -5.73 7.03
CA LYS A 59 4.32 -7.15 7.02
C LYS A 59 2.82 -7.44 6.89
N ASP A 60 2.51 -8.57 6.31
CA ASP A 60 1.14 -9.08 6.16
C ASP A 60 0.22 -8.21 5.30
N VAL A 61 0.77 -7.27 4.55
CA VAL A 61 -0.01 -6.49 3.58
C VAL A 61 -0.41 -7.41 2.42
N ILE A 62 -1.66 -7.30 2.00
CA ILE A 62 -2.22 -8.08 0.90
C ILE A 62 -2.68 -7.13 -0.20
N SER A 63 -2.21 -7.36 -1.42
CA SER A 63 -2.62 -6.57 -2.57
C SER A 63 -2.47 -7.39 -3.85
N SER A 64 -3.33 -7.15 -4.83
CA SER A 64 -3.19 -7.79 -6.14
C SER A 64 -2.08 -7.15 -6.95
N GLU A 65 -1.91 -5.83 -6.82
CA GLU A 65 -0.92 -5.09 -7.58
C GLU A 65 -0.51 -3.85 -6.82
N VAL A 66 0.78 -3.57 -6.81
CA VAL A 66 1.32 -2.33 -6.25
C VAL A 66 2.16 -1.64 -7.32
N ARG A 67 1.84 -0.39 -7.61
CA ARG A 67 2.60 0.46 -8.52
C ARG A 67 3.09 1.68 -7.76
N GLY A 68 4.35 1.99 -7.90
CA GLY A 68 4.94 3.15 -7.25
C GLY A 68 6.24 3.55 -7.91
N ASN A 69 6.77 4.69 -7.49
CA ASN A 69 8.09 5.13 -7.96
C ASN A 69 9.18 4.35 -7.20
N ASN A 70 9.18 4.47 -5.88
CA ASN A 70 10.05 3.66 -5.03
C ASN A 70 9.16 2.83 -4.11
N ILE A 71 9.39 1.53 -4.08
CA ILE A 71 8.61 0.62 -3.25
C ILE A 71 9.54 -0.02 -2.24
N LEU A 72 9.28 0.20 -0.97
CA LEU A 72 10.04 -0.39 0.12
C LEU A 72 9.17 -1.40 0.84
N VAL A 73 9.60 -2.65 0.85
CA VAL A 73 8.88 -3.74 1.50
C VAL A 73 9.60 -4.09 2.79
N MET A 74 8.92 -3.98 3.90
CA MET A 74 9.45 -4.29 5.23
C MET A 74 8.64 -5.40 5.85
N GLY A 75 9.04 -6.64 5.60
CA GLY A 75 8.34 -7.81 6.10
C GLY A 75 7.76 -8.63 4.97
N LYS A 76 7.05 -9.69 5.33
CA LYS A 76 6.46 -10.60 4.36
C LYS A 76 5.10 -10.07 3.92
N ILE A 77 4.91 -9.95 2.61
CA ILE A 77 3.64 -9.48 2.04
C ILE A 77 3.12 -10.49 1.03
N GLN A 78 1.83 -10.36 0.68
CA GLN A 78 1.22 -11.10 -0.42
C GLN A 78 0.84 -10.10 -1.50
N CYS A 79 1.57 -10.12 -2.60
CA CYS A 79 1.35 -9.20 -3.70
C CYS A 79 1.46 -9.94 -5.03
N GLY A 80 0.46 -9.78 -5.87
CA GLY A 80 0.46 -10.42 -7.19
C GLY A 80 1.46 -9.81 -8.14
N LYS A 81 1.53 -8.47 -8.17
CA LYS A 81 2.49 -7.74 -9.01
C LYS A 81 3.06 -6.57 -8.24
N LEU A 82 4.36 -6.40 -8.33
CA LEU A 82 5.07 -5.30 -7.69
C LEU A 82 5.81 -4.54 -8.77
N MET A 83 5.35 -3.34 -9.10
CA MET A 83 5.84 -2.56 -10.24
C MET A 83 6.31 -1.19 -9.80
N GLY A 84 7.60 -1.03 -9.69
CA GLY A 84 8.21 0.24 -9.33
C GLY A 84 9.49 0.47 -10.09
N LYS A 85 9.92 1.72 -10.18
CA LYS A 85 11.23 2.03 -10.75
C LYS A 85 12.33 1.45 -9.89
N ASN A 86 12.16 1.55 -8.57
CA ASN A 86 13.08 0.99 -7.60
C ASN A 86 12.28 0.23 -6.56
N THR A 87 12.54 -1.05 -6.45
CA THR A 87 11.89 -1.90 -5.47
C THR A 87 12.94 -2.46 -4.54
N ARG A 88 12.74 -2.29 -3.24
CA ARG A 88 13.66 -2.77 -2.23
C ARG A 88 12.92 -3.59 -1.18
N VAL A 89 13.40 -4.80 -0.94
CA VAL A 89 12.87 -5.66 0.11
C VAL A 89 13.89 -5.70 1.23
N VAL A 90 13.54 -5.15 2.38
CA VAL A 90 14.47 -5.04 3.51
C VAL A 90 14.48 -6.33 4.30
N SER A 91 13.30 -6.85 4.61
CA SER A 91 13.22 -8.12 5.34
C SER A 91 11.90 -8.79 5.00
N GLY A 92 11.97 -10.01 4.50
CA GLY A 92 10.79 -10.76 4.14
C GLY A 92 10.72 -11.04 2.66
N GLU A 93 9.59 -11.55 2.24
CA GLU A 93 9.33 -12.00 0.89
C GLU A 93 7.95 -11.53 0.44
N TYR A 94 7.74 -11.53 -0.86
CA TYR A 94 6.42 -11.29 -1.40
C TYR A 94 6.02 -12.38 -2.37
#